data_643cf42fc575a3d15de016f34ac8894b
#
_entry.id   643cf42fc575a3d15de016f34ac8894b
#
_cell.length_a   1.000
_cell.length_b   1.000
_cell.length_c   1.000
_cell.angle_alpha   90.00
_cell.angle_beta   90.00
_cell.angle_gamma   90.00
#
_symmetry.space_group_name_H-M   'P 1'
#
loop_
_entity.id
_entity.type
_entity.pdbx_description
1 polymer ?
#
loop_
_entity_poly.entity_id
_entity_poly.type
_entity_poly.pdbx_seq_one_letter_code
_entity_poly.pdbx_strand_id
1 'polypeptide(L)'
;MNPSVSLVIPVYNAARNLQQCLASLSRSSVSPLECIVVDDGSTDDSVKIATQHGAKVLSTNGRCGPARARNLGAKAASGEIVMFLDADVCVYPDTISKIVAEFARDPELDAVMGSYDHSPSAPNFISQYRNLLHSFMHQHSNRGATTFWSGCGAMRRQVFLDAGGFDENHYHAPAIEDIELGYRLAAANRKLALSADIQVKHLKQWSLRSMIETDFFHRAIPWSELSLRSGRMPNDLNLRISQRISVVLAFLAVLLGLYQTVRWHVHFLTPLFAIFFVLLSGYWIEGSENQSRFVMTLMMSVLGLIVGLSYFFHMYSIILLVLVAWLALFTRHRYAYSREKWLRWTGMLVGGYCLLVMAIVTLYLPFHALRFLFLITILTLLVLNKQFYLFLAGEKGKFFALATIPFHLLYFVYSGVGFMVALIRYSLGKVYRPAAMVRGAAPLAKDAKAKVAGP
;
A
#
# COMPACT_ATOMS: atom_id res chain seq x y z
N MET A 1 33.35 6.56 -14.47
CA MET A 1 32.91 7.82 -13.78
C MET A 1 31.68 7.50 -12.95
N ASN A 2 31.53 8.12 -11.81
CA ASN A 2 30.29 7.97 -11.04
C ASN A 2 29.13 8.67 -11.77
N PRO A 3 27.93 8.06 -11.85
CA PRO A 3 26.79 8.68 -12.50
C PRO A 3 26.34 9.93 -11.75
N SER A 4 25.95 10.96 -12.50
CA SER A 4 25.42 12.22 -11.96
C SER A 4 23.97 12.03 -11.47
N VAL A 5 23.63 12.62 -10.32
CA VAL A 5 22.32 12.50 -9.69
C VAL A 5 21.61 13.85 -9.66
N SER A 6 20.43 13.94 -10.28
CA SER A 6 19.48 15.05 -10.06
C SER A 6 18.45 14.61 -9.01
N LEU A 7 18.29 15.43 -7.96
CA LEU A 7 17.33 15.19 -6.90
C LEU A 7 16.01 15.94 -7.19
N VAL A 8 14.87 15.24 -7.08
CA VAL A 8 13.53 15.80 -7.29
C VAL A 8 12.71 15.62 -6.02
N ILE A 9 12.21 16.74 -5.48
CA ILE A 9 11.42 16.82 -4.25
C ILE A 9 10.05 17.45 -4.58
N PRO A 10 8.95 16.67 -4.63
CA PRO A 10 7.61 17.24 -4.71
C PRO A 10 7.23 17.86 -3.37
N VAL A 11 6.61 19.04 -3.36
CA VAL A 11 6.19 19.71 -2.14
C VAL A 11 4.77 20.28 -2.27
N TYR A 12 3.99 20.12 -1.21
CA TYR A 12 2.69 20.77 -1.01
C TYR A 12 2.48 21.04 0.47
N ASN A 13 2.46 22.33 0.85
CA ASN A 13 2.23 22.79 2.25
C ASN A 13 3.07 22.00 3.28
N ALA A 14 4.38 21.93 3.08
CA ALA A 14 5.31 21.19 3.92
C ALA A 14 6.53 21.98 4.37
N ALA A 15 6.41 23.31 4.52
CA ALA A 15 7.49 24.23 4.81
C ALA A 15 8.45 23.74 5.91
N ARG A 16 7.91 23.32 7.07
CA ARG A 16 8.72 22.85 8.21
C ARG A 16 9.50 21.58 7.88
N ASN A 17 8.90 20.63 7.20
CA ASN A 17 9.52 19.35 6.85
C ASN A 17 10.55 19.55 5.73
N LEU A 18 10.18 20.33 4.71
CA LEU A 18 11.08 20.68 3.60
C LEU A 18 12.35 21.36 4.08
N GLN A 19 12.27 22.27 5.06
CA GLN A 19 13.43 22.92 5.67
C GLN A 19 14.40 21.89 6.26
N GLN A 20 13.88 20.88 6.99
CA GLN A 20 14.71 19.82 7.57
C GLN A 20 15.28 18.88 6.49
N CYS A 21 14.46 18.55 5.48
CA CYS A 21 14.87 17.76 4.33
C CYS A 21 16.06 18.43 3.61
N LEU A 22 15.93 19.70 3.21
CA LEU A 22 16.98 20.45 2.51
C LEU A 22 18.23 20.68 3.39
N ALA A 23 18.04 20.94 4.67
CA ALA A 23 19.17 21.03 5.62
C ALA A 23 19.89 19.69 5.80
N SER A 24 19.27 18.55 5.56
CA SER A 24 19.94 17.26 5.58
C SER A 24 20.83 17.05 4.35
N LEU A 25 20.42 17.57 3.19
CA LEU A 25 21.20 17.50 1.96
C LEU A 25 22.53 18.24 2.05
N SER A 26 22.57 19.39 2.74
CA SER A 26 23.82 20.15 2.91
C SER A 26 24.88 19.39 3.71
N ARG A 27 24.51 18.32 4.42
CA ARG A 27 25.42 17.42 5.15
C ARG A 27 25.79 16.16 4.39
N SER A 28 25.31 16.00 3.15
CA SER A 28 25.60 14.83 2.33
C SER A 28 27.06 14.81 1.90
N SER A 29 27.72 13.65 1.97
CA SER A 29 29.12 13.47 1.55
C SER A 29 29.31 13.58 0.04
N VAL A 30 28.24 13.35 -0.72
CA VAL A 30 28.17 13.56 -2.17
C VAL A 30 27.02 14.50 -2.46
N SER A 31 27.30 15.64 -3.06
CA SER A 31 26.27 16.59 -3.47
C SER A 31 25.59 16.08 -4.75
N PRO A 32 24.26 16.20 -4.85
CA PRO A 32 23.59 15.99 -6.12
C PRO A 32 24.06 17.03 -7.14
N LEU A 33 23.96 16.71 -8.45
CA LEU A 33 24.23 17.65 -9.53
C LEU A 33 23.33 18.88 -9.43
N GLU A 34 22.08 18.67 -9.09
CA GLU A 34 21.07 19.70 -8.86
C GLU A 34 20.00 19.18 -7.88
N CYS A 35 19.34 20.11 -7.18
CA CYS A 35 18.16 19.87 -6.38
C CYS A 35 16.99 20.63 -7.00
N ILE A 36 15.97 19.89 -7.45
CA ILE A 36 14.76 20.42 -8.07
C ILE A 36 13.60 20.22 -7.09
N VAL A 37 13.09 21.31 -6.55
CA VAL A 37 11.87 21.32 -5.74
C VAL A 37 10.71 21.66 -6.65
N VAL A 38 9.68 20.79 -6.67
CA VAL A 38 8.50 21.02 -7.51
C VAL A 38 7.32 21.32 -6.60
N ASP A 39 6.90 22.59 -6.62
CA ASP A 39 5.75 23.07 -5.86
C ASP A 39 4.43 22.68 -6.51
N ASP A 40 3.61 21.97 -5.77
CA ASP A 40 2.29 21.50 -6.19
C ASP A 40 1.15 22.42 -5.70
N GLY A 41 1.40 23.74 -5.73
CA GLY A 41 0.42 24.76 -5.35
C GLY A 41 0.38 25.06 -3.86
N SER A 42 1.55 25.11 -3.19
CA SER A 42 1.63 25.47 -1.76
C SER A 42 1.17 26.89 -1.48
N THR A 43 0.58 27.08 -0.31
CA THR A 43 0.15 28.37 0.23
C THR A 43 0.97 28.80 1.45
N ASP A 44 1.89 27.96 1.90
CA ASP A 44 2.82 28.22 3.00
C ASP A 44 4.20 28.69 2.47
N ASP A 45 5.20 28.79 3.37
CA ASP A 45 6.55 29.22 3.02
C ASP A 45 7.40 28.17 2.25
N SER A 46 6.82 27.08 1.74
CA SER A 46 7.57 25.99 1.08
C SER A 46 8.44 26.50 -0.07
N VAL A 47 7.89 27.33 -0.97
CA VAL A 47 8.64 27.91 -2.12
C VAL A 47 9.78 28.82 -1.65
N LYS A 48 9.54 29.67 -0.66
CA LYS A 48 10.55 30.56 -0.09
C LYS A 48 11.71 29.77 0.53
N ILE A 49 11.41 28.72 1.28
CA ILE A 49 12.41 27.83 1.90
C ILE A 49 13.24 27.13 0.82
N ALA A 50 12.61 26.57 -0.22
CA ALA A 50 13.30 25.94 -1.33
C ALA A 50 14.30 26.91 -2.01
N THR A 51 13.86 28.13 -2.28
CA THR A 51 14.71 29.18 -2.90
C THR A 51 15.87 29.57 -1.98
N GLN A 52 15.64 29.72 -0.68
CA GLN A 52 16.69 30.04 0.30
C GLN A 52 17.79 28.99 0.39
N HIS A 53 17.43 27.70 0.17
CA HIS A 53 18.37 26.59 0.11
C HIS A 53 19.03 26.39 -1.27
N GLY A 54 18.80 27.29 -2.21
CA GLY A 54 19.40 27.23 -3.56
C GLY A 54 18.83 26.15 -4.47
N ALA A 55 17.66 25.63 -4.17
CA ALA A 55 17.00 24.66 -5.02
C ALA A 55 16.42 25.34 -6.27
N LYS A 56 16.45 24.63 -7.40
CA LYS A 56 15.70 25.03 -8.61
C LYS A 56 14.22 24.75 -8.36
N VAL A 57 13.41 25.79 -8.28
CA VAL A 57 11.95 25.66 -8.01
C VAL A 57 11.19 25.62 -9.33
N LEU A 58 10.33 24.61 -9.46
CA LEU A 58 9.33 24.48 -10.53
C LEU A 58 7.94 24.47 -9.91
N SER A 59 6.90 24.81 -10.69
CA SER A 59 5.50 24.75 -10.25
C SER A 59 4.65 23.93 -11.20
N THR A 60 3.70 23.18 -10.64
CA THR A 60 2.65 22.48 -11.41
C THR A 60 1.51 23.41 -11.83
N ASN A 61 1.57 24.70 -11.41
CA ASN A 61 0.54 25.72 -11.61
C ASN A 61 -0.83 25.38 -10.96
N GLY A 62 -0.77 24.78 -9.78
CA GLY A 62 -1.91 24.39 -8.97
C GLY A 62 -1.73 22.99 -8.40
N ARG A 63 -2.72 22.53 -7.61
CA ARG A 63 -2.64 21.22 -6.97
C ARG A 63 -2.96 20.10 -7.97
N CYS A 64 -1.93 19.39 -8.42
CA CYS A 64 -2.02 18.33 -9.43
C CYS A 64 -1.62 16.94 -8.91
N GLY A 65 -1.07 16.87 -7.71
CA GLY A 65 -0.60 15.66 -7.06
C GLY A 65 0.89 15.34 -7.29
N PRO A 66 1.47 14.47 -6.42
CA PRO A 66 2.90 14.18 -6.40
C PRO A 66 3.40 13.49 -7.67
N ALA A 67 2.55 12.71 -8.35
CA ALA A 67 2.90 12.06 -9.61
C ALA A 67 3.30 13.09 -10.67
N ARG A 68 2.47 14.12 -10.89
CA ARG A 68 2.76 15.20 -11.85
C ARG A 68 3.95 16.03 -11.43
N ALA A 69 4.07 16.34 -10.14
CA ALA A 69 5.21 17.10 -9.63
C ALA A 69 6.53 16.36 -9.88
N ARG A 70 6.60 15.05 -9.56
CA ARG A 70 7.79 14.23 -9.83
C ARG A 70 8.09 14.09 -11.32
N ASN A 71 7.06 13.93 -12.16
CA ASN A 71 7.23 13.89 -13.63
C ASN A 71 7.81 15.18 -14.16
N LEU A 72 7.32 16.33 -13.71
CA LEU A 72 7.83 17.65 -14.12
C LEU A 72 9.30 17.81 -13.71
N GLY A 73 9.66 17.45 -12.48
CA GLY A 73 11.02 17.49 -11.99
C GLY A 73 11.95 16.56 -12.77
N ALA A 74 11.56 15.33 -13.05
CA ALA A 74 12.36 14.37 -13.80
C ALA A 74 12.57 14.77 -15.27
N LYS A 75 11.59 15.43 -15.91
CA LYS A 75 11.76 16.01 -17.26
C LYS A 75 12.77 17.14 -17.26
N ALA A 76 12.78 17.98 -16.23
CA ALA A 76 13.68 19.12 -16.09
C ALA A 76 15.06 18.76 -15.53
N ALA A 77 15.25 17.53 -15.10
CA ALA A 77 16.51 17.01 -14.58
C ALA A 77 17.54 16.80 -15.71
N SER A 78 18.83 17.01 -15.41
CA SER A 78 19.95 16.86 -16.34
C SER A 78 20.88 15.69 -16.00
N GLY A 79 20.78 15.13 -14.77
CA GLY A 79 21.59 14.01 -14.32
C GLY A 79 21.23 12.69 -15.01
N GLU A 80 22.19 11.76 -15.04
CA GLU A 80 21.98 10.40 -15.55
C GLU A 80 21.00 9.62 -14.68
N ILE A 81 20.99 9.89 -13.39
CA ILE A 81 20.10 9.31 -12.39
C ILE A 81 19.15 10.39 -11.89
N VAL A 82 17.86 10.09 -11.86
CA VAL A 82 16.87 10.88 -11.11
C VAL A 82 16.60 10.19 -9.77
N MET A 83 16.83 10.92 -8.69
CA MET A 83 16.49 10.50 -7.34
C MET A 83 15.23 11.24 -6.88
N PHE A 84 14.23 10.53 -6.46
CA PHE A 84 13.03 11.06 -5.81
C PHE A 84 13.19 11.01 -4.30
N LEU A 85 12.80 12.08 -3.64
CA LEU A 85 12.81 12.21 -2.18
C LEU A 85 11.54 12.96 -1.75
N ASP A 86 10.81 12.42 -0.77
CA ASP A 86 9.65 13.13 -0.23
C ASP A 86 10.10 14.33 0.65
N ALA A 87 9.32 15.41 0.66
CA ALA A 87 9.62 16.63 1.41
C ALA A 87 9.67 16.44 2.93
N ASP A 88 9.15 15.31 3.45
CA ASP A 88 9.17 14.92 4.85
C ASP A 88 10.20 13.81 5.16
N VAL A 89 11.21 13.68 4.29
CA VAL A 89 12.29 12.69 4.41
C VAL A 89 13.65 13.41 4.49
N CYS A 90 14.48 13.04 5.48
CA CYS A 90 15.87 13.51 5.62
C CYS A 90 16.85 12.42 5.21
N VAL A 91 17.83 12.78 4.39
CA VAL A 91 18.92 11.87 4.02
C VAL A 91 19.99 11.82 5.12
N TYR A 92 20.69 10.69 5.21
CA TYR A 92 21.95 10.60 5.95
C TYR A 92 23.14 11.07 5.09
N PRO A 93 24.29 11.39 5.69
CA PRO A 93 25.44 11.87 4.93
C PRO A 93 25.87 10.94 3.80
N ASP A 94 25.69 9.63 3.96
CA ASP A 94 26.09 8.58 3.03
C ASP A 94 24.96 8.08 2.10
N THR A 95 23.74 8.60 2.22
CA THR A 95 22.59 8.12 1.44
C THR A 95 22.81 8.25 -0.06
N ILE A 96 23.22 9.44 -0.53
CA ILE A 96 23.44 9.71 -1.98
C ILE A 96 24.66 8.93 -2.49
N SER A 97 25.74 8.86 -1.73
CA SER A 97 26.93 8.09 -2.12
C SER A 97 26.64 6.60 -2.24
N LYS A 98 25.81 6.02 -1.38
CA LYS A 98 25.35 4.63 -1.47
C LYS A 98 24.49 4.40 -2.72
N ILE A 99 23.60 5.33 -3.07
CA ILE A 99 22.82 5.25 -4.32
C ILE A 99 23.76 5.25 -5.53
N VAL A 100 24.71 6.19 -5.60
CA VAL A 100 25.69 6.25 -6.68
C VAL A 100 26.50 4.94 -6.78
N ALA A 101 26.94 4.41 -5.64
CA ALA A 101 27.70 3.16 -5.57
C ALA A 101 26.90 1.95 -6.09
N GLU A 102 25.58 1.90 -5.86
CA GLU A 102 24.73 0.82 -6.40
C GLU A 102 24.69 0.83 -7.93
N PHE A 103 24.52 1.99 -8.56
CA PHE A 103 24.54 2.11 -10.02
C PHE A 103 25.94 1.91 -10.62
N ALA A 104 27.00 2.30 -9.91
CA ALA A 104 28.38 2.07 -10.33
C ALA A 104 28.75 0.57 -10.27
N ARG A 105 28.28 -0.14 -9.23
CA ARG A 105 28.51 -1.59 -9.03
C ARG A 105 27.77 -2.44 -10.05
N ASP A 106 26.57 -2.02 -10.46
CA ASP A 106 25.70 -2.78 -11.34
C ASP A 106 25.20 -1.89 -12.50
N PRO A 107 25.93 -1.90 -13.64
CA PRO A 107 25.56 -1.10 -14.81
C PRO A 107 24.18 -1.45 -15.39
N GLU A 108 23.67 -2.66 -15.15
CA GLU A 108 22.34 -3.08 -15.61
C GLU A 108 21.22 -2.70 -14.65
N LEU A 109 21.55 -2.14 -13.47
CA LEU A 109 20.56 -1.70 -12.52
C LEU A 109 19.77 -0.51 -13.10
N ASP A 110 18.46 -0.67 -13.24
CA ASP A 110 17.55 0.38 -13.73
C ASP A 110 17.08 1.30 -12.61
N ALA A 111 16.77 0.73 -11.43
CA ALA A 111 16.31 1.50 -10.26
C ALA A 111 16.74 0.88 -8.94
N VAL A 112 16.95 1.74 -7.93
CA VAL A 112 17.18 1.34 -6.55
C VAL A 112 16.32 2.17 -5.61
N MET A 113 15.82 1.54 -4.56
CA MET A 113 15.11 2.22 -3.47
C MET A 113 15.74 1.87 -2.12
N GLY A 114 15.65 2.82 -1.19
CA GLY A 114 16.10 2.65 0.18
C GLY A 114 15.00 2.22 1.15
N SER A 115 15.23 2.48 2.42
CA SER A 115 14.29 2.22 3.50
C SER A 115 14.30 3.35 4.54
N TYR A 116 13.26 3.40 5.37
CA TYR A 116 13.33 4.21 6.58
C TYR A 116 14.29 3.60 7.59
N ASP A 117 14.88 4.47 8.41
CA ASP A 117 15.67 4.09 9.58
C ASP A 117 14.81 3.52 10.72
N HIS A 118 15.45 3.09 11.81
CA HIS A 118 14.77 2.60 13.02
C HIS A 118 14.47 3.71 14.05
N SER A 119 14.72 4.98 13.70
CA SER A 119 14.59 6.12 14.60
C SER A 119 13.55 7.11 14.14
N PRO A 120 12.24 6.76 14.13
CA PRO A 120 11.18 7.67 13.72
C PRO A 120 11.22 8.99 14.47
N SER A 121 11.06 10.11 13.76
CA SER A 121 11.19 11.45 14.33
C SER A 121 10.08 11.78 15.34
N ALA A 122 8.83 11.42 15.04
CA ALA A 122 7.69 11.72 15.90
C ALA A 122 7.60 10.73 17.08
N PRO A 123 7.51 11.19 18.35
CA PRO A 123 7.62 10.34 19.52
C PRO A 123 6.34 9.57 19.88
N ASN A 124 5.19 9.94 19.33
CA ASN A 124 3.92 9.29 19.65
C ASN A 124 3.86 7.84 19.17
N PHE A 125 3.16 6.99 19.91
CA PHE A 125 3.10 5.55 19.71
C PHE A 125 2.74 5.14 18.26
N ILE A 126 1.73 5.76 17.67
CA ILE A 126 1.27 5.43 16.30
C ILE A 126 2.36 5.74 15.26
N SER A 127 3.06 6.87 15.39
CA SER A 127 4.16 7.22 14.49
C SER A 127 5.33 6.25 14.63
N GLN A 128 5.69 5.87 15.86
CA GLN A 128 6.74 4.88 16.12
C GLN A 128 6.35 3.53 15.48
N TYR A 129 5.16 3.03 15.77
CA TYR A 129 4.67 1.76 15.22
C TYR A 129 4.65 1.79 13.68
N ARG A 130 4.02 2.81 13.08
CA ARG A 130 3.81 2.85 11.61
C ARG A 130 5.10 2.98 10.83
N ASN A 131 6.03 3.82 11.30
CA ASN A 131 7.33 3.98 10.66
C ASN A 131 8.22 2.74 10.83
N LEU A 132 8.23 2.12 12.02
CA LEU A 132 8.97 0.87 12.25
C LEU A 132 8.40 -0.30 11.45
N LEU A 133 7.07 -0.38 11.27
CA LEU A 133 6.47 -1.39 10.38
C LEU A 133 6.96 -1.21 8.94
N HIS A 134 6.99 0.02 8.43
CA HIS A 134 7.48 0.31 7.08
C HIS A 134 8.97 -0.02 6.93
N SER A 135 9.79 0.41 7.90
CA SER A 135 11.21 0.09 7.96
C SER A 135 11.44 -1.42 7.96
N PHE A 136 10.74 -2.16 8.84
CA PHE A 136 10.85 -3.62 8.92
C PHE A 136 10.51 -4.29 7.58
N MET A 137 9.40 -3.88 6.94
CA MET A 137 9.00 -4.44 5.64
C MET A 137 10.05 -4.24 4.56
N HIS A 138 10.66 -3.06 4.48
CA HIS A 138 11.72 -2.79 3.51
C HIS A 138 13.02 -3.52 3.84
N GLN A 139 13.47 -3.47 5.09
CA GLN A 139 14.77 -4.04 5.46
C GLN A 139 14.79 -5.58 5.49
N HIS A 140 13.63 -6.22 5.62
CA HIS A 140 13.52 -7.67 5.59
C HIS A 140 12.95 -8.21 4.27
N SER A 141 12.87 -7.38 3.23
CA SER A 141 12.47 -7.80 1.89
C SER A 141 13.66 -8.30 1.07
N ASN A 142 13.38 -9.06 0.01
CA ASN A 142 14.40 -9.48 -0.92
C ASN A 142 15.02 -8.28 -1.65
N ARG A 143 16.29 -8.39 -2.05
CA ARG A 143 16.96 -7.33 -2.81
C ARG A 143 16.28 -7.04 -4.16
N GLY A 144 15.87 -8.09 -4.88
CA GLY A 144 15.11 -7.93 -6.13
C GLY A 144 13.70 -7.44 -5.82
N ALA A 145 13.32 -6.29 -6.39
CA ALA A 145 12.05 -5.65 -6.15
C ALA A 145 11.15 -5.69 -7.41
N THR A 146 9.85 -5.73 -7.18
CA THR A 146 8.82 -5.64 -8.22
C THR A 146 7.98 -4.37 -8.10
N THR A 147 8.28 -3.56 -7.09
CA THR A 147 7.68 -2.26 -6.83
C THR A 147 8.78 -1.20 -6.80
N PHE A 148 8.39 0.05 -6.90
CA PHE A 148 9.28 1.18 -6.67
C PHE A 148 8.74 2.00 -5.49
N TRP A 149 9.62 2.63 -4.73
CA TRP A 149 9.24 3.54 -3.64
C TRP A 149 9.91 4.90 -3.85
N SER A 150 9.09 5.91 -4.13
CA SER A 150 9.54 7.26 -4.46
C SER A 150 9.90 8.13 -3.24
N GLY A 151 9.63 7.67 -2.02
CA GLY A 151 10.01 8.40 -0.81
C GLY A 151 11.54 8.48 -0.59
N CYS A 152 12.29 7.48 -1.07
CA CYS A 152 13.73 7.49 -1.29
C CYS A 152 14.07 6.47 -2.37
N GLY A 153 13.92 6.83 -3.62
CA GLY A 153 14.15 5.96 -4.75
C GLY A 153 14.90 6.68 -5.86
N ALA A 154 15.80 5.98 -6.53
CA ALA A 154 16.57 6.51 -7.64
C ALA A 154 16.46 5.59 -8.87
N MET A 155 16.48 6.16 -10.04
CA MET A 155 16.29 5.46 -11.30
C MET A 155 17.14 6.09 -12.40
N ARG A 156 17.61 5.29 -13.37
CA ARG A 156 18.16 5.84 -14.60
C ARG A 156 17.13 6.76 -15.24
N ARG A 157 17.50 8.02 -15.44
CA ARG A 157 16.55 9.04 -15.95
C ARG A 157 15.92 8.60 -17.27
N GLN A 158 16.70 8.02 -18.19
CA GLN A 158 16.17 7.56 -19.47
C GLN A 158 15.15 6.44 -19.30
N VAL A 159 15.38 5.49 -18.38
CA VAL A 159 14.42 4.41 -18.06
C VAL A 159 13.11 4.98 -17.53
N PHE A 160 13.17 5.99 -16.66
CA PHE A 160 11.99 6.68 -16.16
C PHE A 160 11.19 7.35 -17.28
N LEU A 161 11.87 8.07 -18.18
CA LEU A 161 11.23 8.75 -19.30
C LEU A 161 10.63 7.78 -20.31
N ASP A 162 11.36 6.71 -20.66
CA ASP A 162 10.90 5.65 -21.58
C ASP A 162 9.69 4.89 -21.03
N ALA A 163 9.62 4.73 -19.71
CA ALA A 163 8.46 4.14 -19.03
C ALA A 163 7.25 5.08 -19.00
N GLY A 164 7.39 6.34 -19.43
CA GLY A 164 6.32 7.35 -19.40
C GLY A 164 6.12 8.02 -18.03
N GLY A 165 7.03 7.79 -17.07
CA GLY A 165 6.95 8.36 -15.73
C GLY A 165 5.84 7.75 -14.87
N PHE A 166 5.40 8.48 -13.84
CA PHE A 166 4.25 8.15 -13.01
C PHE A 166 2.94 8.42 -13.77
N ASP A 167 1.89 7.64 -13.52
CA ASP A 167 0.57 7.86 -14.14
C ASP A 167 -0.14 9.06 -13.46
N GLU A 168 0.20 10.27 -13.91
CA GLU A 168 -0.35 11.51 -13.40
C GLU A 168 -1.82 11.74 -13.77
N ASN A 169 -2.33 10.99 -14.75
CA ASN A 169 -3.74 11.06 -15.17
C ASN A 169 -4.66 10.25 -14.27
N HIS A 170 -4.12 9.26 -13.57
CA HIS A 170 -4.89 8.43 -12.65
C HIS A 170 -4.65 8.82 -11.18
N TYR A 171 -3.42 9.19 -10.83
CA TYR A 171 -3.04 9.51 -9.46
C TYR A 171 -2.88 11.03 -9.25
N HIS A 172 -4.01 11.70 -8.99
CA HIS A 172 -4.05 13.15 -8.69
C HIS A 172 -3.77 13.48 -7.21
N ALA A 173 -3.63 12.47 -6.36
CA ALA A 173 -3.33 12.59 -4.94
C ALA A 173 -2.32 11.49 -4.55
N PRO A 174 -1.60 11.64 -3.40
CA PRO A 174 -0.69 10.62 -2.93
C PRO A 174 -1.39 9.26 -2.78
N ALA A 175 -0.93 8.23 -3.51
CA ALA A 175 -1.50 6.88 -3.46
C ALA A 175 -0.42 5.81 -3.66
N ILE A 176 -0.49 5.09 -4.78
CA ILE A 176 0.43 4.01 -5.14
C ILE A 176 1.06 4.24 -6.53
N GLU A 177 1.20 5.49 -6.94
CA GLU A 177 1.77 5.87 -8.24
C GLU A 177 3.16 5.28 -8.48
N ASP A 178 3.94 5.17 -7.42
CA ASP A 178 5.29 4.61 -7.44
C ASP A 178 5.27 3.07 -7.50
N ILE A 179 4.39 2.42 -6.75
CA ILE A 179 4.17 0.97 -6.82
C ILE A 179 3.71 0.58 -8.23
N GLU A 180 2.80 1.36 -8.82
CA GLU A 180 2.30 1.14 -10.18
C GLU A 180 3.43 1.23 -11.22
N LEU A 181 4.28 2.26 -11.12
CA LEU A 181 5.48 2.38 -11.97
C LEU A 181 6.39 1.15 -11.80
N GLY A 182 6.62 0.69 -10.56
CA GLY A 182 7.39 -0.52 -10.30
C GLY A 182 6.81 -1.75 -11.00
N TYR A 183 5.49 -1.94 -10.99
CA TYR A 183 4.81 -3.03 -11.70
C TYR A 183 5.02 -2.96 -13.23
N ARG A 184 4.96 -1.75 -13.83
CA ARG A 184 5.26 -1.56 -15.27
C ARG A 184 6.71 -1.89 -15.59
N LEU A 185 7.65 -1.42 -14.79
CA LEU A 185 9.08 -1.70 -14.96
C LEU A 185 9.38 -3.19 -14.82
N ALA A 186 8.85 -3.85 -13.79
CA ALA A 186 9.01 -5.30 -13.60
C ALA A 186 8.36 -6.10 -14.74
N ALA A 187 7.24 -5.63 -15.30
CA ALA A 187 6.61 -6.22 -16.47
C ALA A 187 7.46 -6.10 -17.74
N ALA A 188 8.25 -5.03 -17.84
CA ALA A 188 9.21 -4.79 -18.90
C ALA A 188 10.59 -5.42 -18.64
N ASN A 189 10.70 -6.34 -17.64
CA ASN A 189 11.94 -7.00 -17.23
C ASN A 189 13.07 -6.03 -16.85
N ARG A 190 12.72 -4.84 -16.31
CA ARG A 190 13.70 -3.89 -15.77
C ARG A 190 14.20 -4.37 -14.42
N LYS A 191 15.47 -4.10 -14.14
CA LYS A 191 16.15 -4.52 -12.92
C LYS A 191 15.96 -3.51 -11.81
N LEU A 192 15.14 -3.85 -10.82
CA LEU A 192 14.88 -3.01 -9.64
C LEU A 192 15.49 -3.66 -8.41
N ALA A 193 16.11 -2.85 -7.54
CA ALA A 193 16.68 -3.31 -6.29
C ALA A 193 16.14 -2.53 -5.09
N LEU A 194 15.97 -3.23 -3.98
CA LEU A 194 15.78 -2.67 -2.64
C LEU A 194 17.09 -2.83 -1.87
N SER A 195 17.64 -1.71 -1.39
CA SER A 195 18.87 -1.71 -0.59
C SER A 195 18.57 -1.26 0.84
N ALA A 196 18.66 -2.19 1.79
CA ALA A 196 18.46 -1.90 3.20
C ALA A 196 19.50 -0.92 3.78
N ASP A 197 20.68 -0.86 3.16
CA ASP A 197 21.78 0.02 3.58
C ASP A 197 21.56 1.49 3.20
N ILE A 198 20.68 1.76 2.23
CA ILE A 198 20.28 3.10 1.84
C ILE A 198 19.15 3.53 2.78
N GLN A 199 19.51 4.24 3.85
CA GLN A 199 18.54 4.65 4.86
C GLN A 199 18.25 6.14 4.80
N VAL A 200 17.02 6.49 5.22
CA VAL A 200 16.54 7.86 5.38
C VAL A 200 15.65 7.97 6.61
N LYS A 201 15.60 9.16 7.20
CA LYS A 201 14.76 9.46 8.35
C LYS A 201 13.43 10.04 7.91
N HIS A 202 12.31 9.48 8.42
CA HIS A 202 10.96 9.98 8.16
C HIS A 202 10.50 10.97 9.24
N LEU A 203 10.02 12.13 8.82
CA LEU A 203 9.57 13.19 9.73
C LEU A 203 8.06 13.14 10.02
N LYS A 204 7.31 12.35 9.25
CA LYS A 204 5.85 12.33 9.32
C LYS A 204 5.34 11.89 10.67
N GLN A 205 4.45 12.70 11.22
CA GLN A 205 3.67 12.36 12.40
C GLN A 205 2.35 11.71 11.98
N TRP A 206 2.05 10.56 12.58
CA TRP A 206 0.84 9.80 12.35
C TRP A 206 -0.10 9.91 13.54
N SER A 207 -1.38 10.09 13.28
CA SER A 207 -2.49 9.77 14.18
C SER A 207 -3.10 8.42 13.78
N LEU A 208 -3.90 7.81 14.66
CA LEU A 208 -4.62 6.57 14.32
C LEU A 208 -5.51 6.79 13.09
N ARG A 209 -6.23 7.90 13.04
CA ARG A 209 -7.10 8.27 11.93
C ARG A 209 -6.32 8.38 10.62
N SER A 210 -5.26 9.21 10.59
CA SER A 210 -4.47 9.42 9.37
C SER A 210 -3.77 8.16 8.89
N MET A 211 -3.37 7.27 9.82
CA MET A 211 -2.80 5.97 9.49
C MET A 211 -3.84 5.08 8.79
N ILE A 212 -5.04 4.93 9.35
CA ILE A 212 -6.11 4.12 8.78
C ILE A 212 -6.56 4.70 7.42
N GLU A 213 -6.80 6.00 7.34
CA GLU A 213 -7.18 6.67 6.09
C GLU A 213 -6.17 6.44 4.98
N THR A 214 -4.88 6.65 5.26
CA THR A 214 -3.81 6.44 4.27
C THR A 214 -3.68 4.98 3.88
N ASP A 215 -3.62 4.08 4.86
CA ASP A 215 -3.39 2.66 4.59
C ASP A 215 -4.59 1.99 3.91
N PHE A 216 -5.82 2.41 4.22
CA PHE A 216 -7.03 1.84 3.64
C PHE A 216 -7.34 2.42 2.26
N PHE A 217 -7.53 3.76 2.18
CA PHE A 217 -8.02 4.40 0.96
C PHE A 217 -6.93 4.67 -0.08
N HIS A 218 -5.70 5.00 0.38
CA HIS A 218 -4.61 5.38 -0.53
C HIS A 218 -3.63 4.23 -0.81
N ARG A 219 -3.73 3.10 -0.10
CA ARG A 219 -2.84 1.94 -0.28
C ARG A 219 -3.59 0.62 -0.50
N ALA A 220 -4.36 0.14 0.48
CA ALA A 220 -4.95 -1.21 0.42
C ALA A 220 -5.91 -1.37 -0.78
N ILE A 221 -6.86 -0.45 -0.97
CA ILE A 221 -7.80 -0.50 -2.09
C ILE A 221 -7.07 -0.34 -3.44
N PRO A 222 -6.29 0.76 -3.68
CA PRO A 222 -5.64 0.95 -4.98
C PRO A 222 -4.64 -0.15 -5.33
N TRP A 223 -3.86 -0.64 -4.37
CA TRP A 223 -2.90 -1.71 -4.62
C TRP A 223 -3.58 -3.05 -4.90
N SER A 224 -4.70 -3.32 -4.24
CA SER A 224 -5.51 -4.49 -4.55
C SER A 224 -6.12 -4.40 -5.96
N GLU A 225 -6.63 -3.22 -6.35
CA GLU A 225 -7.11 -2.98 -7.71
C GLU A 225 -5.99 -3.16 -8.74
N LEU A 226 -4.79 -2.64 -8.46
CA LEU A 226 -3.62 -2.83 -9.31
C LEU A 226 -3.26 -4.31 -9.48
N SER A 227 -3.25 -5.07 -8.37
CA SER A 227 -2.97 -6.52 -8.39
C SER A 227 -4.01 -7.29 -9.20
N LEU A 228 -5.30 -6.97 -9.05
CA LEU A 228 -6.40 -7.60 -9.78
C LEU A 228 -6.35 -7.29 -11.28
N ARG A 229 -6.09 -6.01 -11.67
CA ARG A 229 -6.05 -5.60 -13.07
C ARG A 229 -4.80 -6.11 -13.81
N SER A 230 -3.66 -6.20 -13.10
CA SER A 230 -2.41 -6.68 -13.67
C SER A 230 -2.31 -8.21 -13.72
N GLY A 231 -3.19 -8.92 -13.00
CA GLY A 231 -3.11 -10.37 -12.81
C GLY A 231 -1.84 -10.80 -12.03
N ARG A 232 -1.11 -9.87 -11.43
CA ARG A 232 0.16 -10.10 -10.72
C ARG A 232 0.01 -9.81 -9.25
N MET A 233 0.46 -10.74 -8.44
CA MET A 233 0.52 -10.59 -6.98
C MET A 233 1.91 -11.06 -6.52
N PRO A 234 2.92 -10.18 -6.63
CA PRO A 234 4.30 -10.55 -6.31
C PRO A 234 4.43 -10.99 -4.85
N ASN A 235 5.38 -11.90 -4.58
CA ASN A 235 5.69 -12.33 -3.22
C ASN A 235 6.74 -11.42 -2.59
N ASP A 236 6.41 -10.14 -2.49
CA ASP A 236 7.32 -9.07 -2.07
C ASP A 236 6.64 -8.10 -1.11
N LEU A 237 7.41 -7.41 -0.28
CA LEU A 237 6.95 -6.41 0.69
C LEU A 237 5.68 -6.85 1.45
N ASN A 238 4.62 -6.05 1.38
CA ASN A 238 3.33 -6.30 2.04
C ASN A 238 2.49 -7.40 1.36
N LEU A 239 2.91 -7.91 0.21
CA LEU A 239 2.21 -8.97 -0.53
C LEU A 239 2.86 -10.35 -0.36
N ARG A 240 3.78 -10.52 0.58
CA ARG A 240 4.36 -11.83 0.91
C ARG A 240 3.28 -12.83 1.29
N ILE A 241 3.50 -14.11 0.98
CA ILE A 241 2.59 -15.20 1.33
C ILE A 241 2.24 -15.19 2.82
N SER A 242 3.23 -14.96 3.70
CA SER A 242 3.00 -14.85 5.15
C SER A 242 2.03 -13.72 5.52
N GLN A 243 2.10 -12.58 4.84
CA GLN A 243 1.19 -11.45 5.06
C GLN A 243 -0.24 -11.78 4.58
N ARG A 244 -0.37 -12.45 3.43
CA ARG A 244 -1.69 -12.90 2.91
C ARG A 244 -2.34 -13.92 3.84
N ILE A 245 -1.56 -14.90 4.35
CA ILE A 245 -2.03 -15.86 5.35
C ILE A 245 -2.43 -15.11 6.63
N SER A 246 -1.65 -14.12 7.07
CA SER A 246 -1.98 -13.31 8.24
C SER A 246 -3.29 -12.55 8.08
N VAL A 247 -3.60 -12.03 6.89
CA VAL A 247 -4.92 -11.42 6.59
C VAL A 247 -6.05 -12.43 6.78
N VAL A 248 -5.93 -13.63 6.21
CA VAL A 248 -6.95 -14.69 6.34
C VAL A 248 -7.14 -15.10 7.79
N LEU A 249 -6.04 -15.30 8.53
CA LEU A 249 -6.08 -15.64 9.95
C LEU A 249 -6.66 -14.52 10.81
N ALA A 250 -6.38 -13.26 10.48
CA ALA A 250 -6.96 -12.12 11.18
C ALA A 250 -8.49 -12.06 11.01
N PHE A 251 -8.99 -12.28 9.79
CA PHE A 251 -10.44 -12.41 9.55
C PHE A 251 -11.04 -13.58 10.32
N LEU A 252 -10.40 -14.75 10.29
CA LEU A 252 -10.85 -15.92 11.03
C LEU A 252 -10.89 -15.63 12.54
N ALA A 253 -9.86 -14.98 13.08
CA ALA A 253 -9.82 -14.57 14.48
C ALA A 253 -10.95 -13.60 14.84
N VAL A 254 -11.19 -12.60 14.00
CA VAL A 254 -12.31 -11.65 14.21
C VAL A 254 -13.65 -12.38 14.17
N LEU A 255 -13.89 -13.23 13.17
CA LEU A 255 -15.13 -13.99 13.05
C LEU A 255 -15.36 -14.95 14.24
N LEU A 256 -14.32 -15.69 14.65
CA LEU A 256 -14.39 -16.57 15.81
C LEU A 256 -14.59 -15.78 17.11
N GLY A 257 -13.92 -14.65 17.26
CA GLY A 257 -14.08 -13.77 18.41
C GLY A 257 -15.50 -13.19 18.48
N LEU A 258 -16.02 -12.69 17.37
CA LEU A 258 -17.40 -12.19 17.27
C LEU A 258 -18.41 -13.27 17.57
N TYR A 259 -18.26 -14.46 16.98
CA TYR A 259 -19.15 -15.59 17.25
C TYR A 259 -19.17 -15.95 18.75
N GLN A 260 -18.01 -16.02 19.39
CA GLN A 260 -17.92 -16.30 20.83
C GLN A 260 -18.58 -15.21 21.66
N THR A 261 -18.39 -13.94 21.31
CA THR A 261 -18.95 -12.80 22.01
C THR A 261 -20.47 -12.74 21.84
N VAL A 262 -20.96 -12.97 20.62
CA VAL A 262 -22.40 -13.02 20.31
C VAL A 262 -23.08 -14.13 21.10
N ARG A 263 -22.45 -15.28 21.27
CA ARG A 263 -23.04 -16.39 22.02
C ARG A 263 -23.04 -16.20 23.53
N TRP A 264 -22.12 -15.37 24.06
CA TRP A 264 -21.96 -15.29 25.52
C TRP A 264 -22.68 -14.11 26.17
N HIS A 265 -22.78 -12.95 25.58
CA HIS A 265 -23.60 -11.84 26.14
C HIS A 265 -23.72 -10.71 25.12
N VAL A 266 -24.68 -10.80 24.35
CA VAL A 266 -25.04 -10.00 23.19
C VAL A 266 -25.37 -8.53 23.47
N HIS A 267 -25.57 -8.15 24.71
CA HIS A 267 -26.09 -6.83 25.05
C HIS A 267 -25.11 -5.66 24.83
N PHE A 268 -23.82 -5.90 24.72
CA PHE A 268 -22.83 -4.81 24.68
C PHE A 268 -22.26 -4.44 23.31
N LEU A 269 -22.17 -5.37 22.36
CA LEU A 269 -21.47 -5.14 21.09
C LEU A 269 -22.39 -4.84 19.91
N THR A 270 -23.66 -5.20 19.99
CA THR A 270 -24.65 -4.89 18.95
C THR A 270 -24.79 -3.37 18.71
N PRO A 271 -24.89 -2.52 19.76
CA PRO A 271 -24.92 -1.08 19.55
C PRO A 271 -23.60 -0.52 19.00
N LEU A 272 -22.45 -1.07 19.39
CA LEU A 272 -21.15 -0.65 18.86
C LEU A 272 -21.00 -1.02 17.38
N PHE A 273 -21.47 -2.18 16.96
CA PHE A 273 -21.51 -2.57 15.53
C PHE A 273 -22.50 -1.72 14.75
N ALA A 274 -23.68 -1.46 15.29
CA ALA A 274 -24.66 -0.55 14.68
C ALA A 274 -24.10 0.86 14.55
N ILE A 275 -23.43 1.38 15.59
CA ILE A 275 -22.77 2.68 15.57
C ILE A 275 -21.62 2.68 14.55
N PHE A 276 -20.78 1.67 14.52
CA PHE A 276 -19.69 1.54 13.53
C PHE A 276 -20.24 1.50 12.09
N PHE A 277 -21.33 0.76 11.85
CA PHE A 277 -22.00 0.71 10.56
C PHE A 277 -22.67 2.03 10.18
N VAL A 278 -23.32 2.70 11.14
CA VAL A 278 -23.93 4.02 10.94
C VAL A 278 -22.85 5.08 10.66
N LEU A 279 -21.73 5.06 11.38
CA LEU A 279 -20.62 5.99 11.15
C LEU A 279 -19.92 5.72 9.82
N LEU A 280 -19.74 4.44 9.45
CA LEU A 280 -19.17 4.05 8.15
C LEU A 280 -20.09 4.47 7.01
N SER A 281 -21.41 4.27 7.15
CA SER A 281 -22.40 4.70 6.14
C SER A 281 -22.51 6.22 6.06
N GLY A 282 -22.46 6.95 7.20
CA GLY A 282 -22.44 8.40 7.25
C GLY A 282 -21.22 9.01 6.55
N TYR A 283 -20.04 8.46 6.79
CA TYR A 283 -18.79 8.88 6.13
C TYR A 283 -18.82 8.68 4.60
N TRP A 284 -19.47 7.60 4.14
CA TRP A 284 -19.64 7.32 2.71
C TRP A 284 -20.68 8.24 2.04
N ILE A 285 -21.68 8.70 2.76
CA ILE A 285 -22.72 9.60 2.26
C ILE A 285 -22.15 10.99 1.94
N GLU A 286 -21.20 11.50 2.71
CA GLU A 286 -20.57 12.79 2.48
C GLU A 286 -19.64 12.88 1.25
N GLY A 287 -19.16 11.74 0.75
CA GLY A 287 -18.05 11.69 -0.23
C GLY A 287 -18.38 11.41 -1.70
N SER A 288 -19.62 11.11 -2.11
CA SER A 288 -19.91 10.71 -3.50
C SER A 288 -21.20 11.31 -4.08
N GLU A 289 -21.16 11.86 -5.30
CA GLU A 289 -22.30 12.54 -5.97
C GLU A 289 -23.16 11.65 -6.88
N ASN A 290 -23.12 10.28 -6.77
CA ASN A 290 -23.74 9.44 -7.80
C ASN A 290 -24.69 8.34 -7.27
N GLN A 291 -25.59 7.87 -8.14
CA GLN A 291 -26.62 6.81 -7.93
C GLN A 291 -26.15 5.53 -7.20
N SER A 292 -24.84 5.25 -7.17
CA SER A 292 -24.25 4.14 -6.42
C SER A 292 -24.47 4.24 -4.89
N ARG A 293 -24.72 5.45 -4.36
CA ARG A 293 -25.01 5.70 -2.94
C ARG A 293 -26.29 5.03 -2.50
N PHE A 294 -27.37 5.21 -3.27
CA PHE A 294 -28.68 4.67 -2.93
C PHE A 294 -28.66 3.14 -2.84
N VAL A 295 -28.03 2.49 -3.83
CA VAL A 295 -27.93 1.01 -3.87
C VAL A 295 -27.09 0.51 -2.68
N MET A 296 -25.99 1.18 -2.35
CA MET A 296 -25.13 0.77 -1.24
C MET A 296 -25.79 1.03 0.11
N THR A 297 -26.45 2.17 0.30
CA THR A 297 -27.21 2.47 1.51
C THR A 297 -28.36 1.48 1.70
N LEU A 298 -29.06 1.13 0.62
CA LEU A 298 -30.12 0.12 0.64
C LEU A 298 -29.57 -1.26 1.00
N MET A 299 -28.45 -1.68 0.40
CA MET A 299 -27.80 -2.96 0.71
C MET A 299 -27.33 -3.01 2.16
N MET A 300 -26.75 -1.95 2.69
CA MET A 300 -26.29 -1.85 4.08
C MET A 300 -27.46 -1.83 5.06
N SER A 301 -28.55 -1.15 4.73
CA SER A 301 -29.77 -1.12 5.54
C SER A 301 -30.47 -2.47 5.56
N VAL A 302 -30.53 -3.18 4.42
CA VAL A 302 -31.07 -4.56 4.32
C VAL A 302 -30.18 -5.52 5.11
N LEU A 303 -28.86 -5.39 5.01
CA LEU A 303 -27.91 -6.21 5.79
C LEU A 303 -28.07 -5.96 7.29
N GLY A 304 -28.18 -4.70 7.71
CA GLY A 304 -28.44 -4.31 9.10
C GLY A 304 -29.78 -4.85 9.61
N LEU A 305 -30.82 -4.83 8.79
CA LEU A 305 -32.13 -5.39 9.12
C LEU A 305 -32.08 -6.92 9.25
N ILE A 306 -31.42 -7.61 8.34
CA ILE A 306 -31.23 -9.08 8.39
C ILE A 306 -30.46 -9.48 9.64
N VAL A 307 -29.37 -8.76 9.95
CA VAL A 307 -28.59 -8.97 11.17
C VAL A 307 -29.44 -8.73 12.40
N GLY A 308 -30.21 -7.63 12.45
CA GLY A 308 -31.08 -7.29 13.57
C GLY A 308 -32.23 -8.29 13.79
N LEU A 309 -32.91 -8.71 12.72
CA LEU A 309 -34.00 -9.69 12.78
C LEU A 309 -33.52 -11.08 13.21
N SER A 310 -32.39 -11.51 12.65
CA SER A 310 -31.84 -12.84 12.99
C SER A 310 -31.31 -12.88 14.43
N TYR A 311 -30.85 -11.74 14.95
CA TYR A 311 -30.54 -11.54 16.35
C TYR A 311 -31.80 -11.71 17.24
N PHE A 312 -32.86 -11.02 16.91
CA PHE A 312 -34.12 -11.06 17.65
C PHE A 312 -34.71 -12.47 17.71
N PHE A 313 -34.55 -13.27 16.63
CA PHE A 313 -35.06 -14.64 16.56
C PHE A 313 -34.05 -15.74 16.91
N HIS A 314 -32.87 -15.42 17.46
CA HIS A 314 -31.80 -16.38 17.77
C HIS A 314 -31.33 -17.26 16.60
N MET A 315 -31.50 -16.80 15.36
CA MET A 315 -31.27 -17.57 14.13
C MET A 315 -29.89 -17.25 13.50
N TYR A 316 -28.86 -17.15 14.30
CA TYR A 316 -27.51 -16.69 13.88
C TYR A 316 -26.87 -17.53 12.77
N SER A 317 -27.17 -18.83 12.72
CA SER A 317 -26.69 -19.74 11.66
C SER A 317 -27.24 -19.36 10.27
N ILE A 318 -28.44 -18.79 10.20
CA ILE A 318 -29.08 -18.38 8.95
C ILE A 318 -28.43 -17.13 8.36
N ILE A 319 -28.04 -16.17 9.20
CA ILE A 319 -27.35 -14.96 8.71
C ILE A 319 -26.05 -15.31 7.99
N LEU A 320 -25.27 -16.16 8.64
CA LEU A 320 -24.00 -16.59 8.13
C LEU A 320 -24.19 -17.33 6.81
N LEU A 321 -25.17 -18.22 6.75
CA LEU A 321 -25.52 -19.00 5.56
C LEU A 321 -25.99 -18.10 4.41
N VAL A 322 -26.80 -17.08 4.70
CA VAL A 322 -27.27 -16.10 3.71
C VAL A 322 -26.14 -15.20 3.19
N LEU A 323 -25.27 -14.67 4.08
CA LEU A 323 -24.12 -13.87 3.69
C LEU A 323 -23.15 -14.65 2.81
N VAL A 324 -22.93 -15.88 3.15
CA VAL A 324 -22.00 -16.75 2.43
C VAL A 324 -22.60 -17.28 1.13
N ALA A 325 -23.88 -17.63 1.11
CA ALA A 325 -24.59 -17.99 -0.12
C ALA A 325 -24.64 -16.79 -1.08
N TRP A 326 -24.85 -15.58 -0.56
CA TRP A 326 -24.81 -14.35 -1.34
C TRP A 326 -23.41 -14.07 -1.93
N LEU A 327 -22.36 -14.20 -1.13
CA LEU A 327 -20.97 -14.05 -1.56
C LEU A 327 -20.62 -15.12 -2.63
N ALA A 328 -21.05 -16.36 -2.46
CA ALA A 328 -20.83 -17.45 -3.41
C ALA A 328 -21.61 -17.24 -4.74
N LEU A 329 -22.85 -16.78 -4.67
CA LEU A 329 -23.66 -16.47 -5.86
C LEU A 329 -23.09 -15.25 -6.60
N PHE A 330 -22.65 -14.24 -5.89
CA PHE A 330 -22.03 -13.04 -6.45
C PHE A 330 -20.70 -13.35 -7.15
N THR A 331 -19.86 -14.15 -6.53
CA THR A 331 -18.60 -14.62 -7.13
C THR A 331 -18.86 -15.51 -8.34
N ARG A 332 -19.81 -16.46 -8.27
CA ARG A 332 -20.18 -17.36 -9.38
C ARG A 332 -20.65 -16.61 -10.61
N HIS A 333 -21.50 -15.59 -10.46
CA HIS A 333 -22.11 -14.88 -11.59
C HIS A 333 -21.10 -14.07 -12.40
N ARG A 334 -20.03 -13.55 -11.78
CA ARG A 334 -19.03 -12.71 -12.43
C ARG A 334 -17.78 -13.47 -12.90
N TYR A 335 -17.38 -14.53 -12.21
CA TYR A 335 -16.20 -15.33 -12.61
C TYR A 335 -16.48 -16.29 -13.75
N ALA A 336 -17.74 -16.57 -14.08
CA ALA A 336 -18.11 -17.35 -15.25
C ALA A 336 -17.62 -16.75 -16.58
N TYR A 337 -17.39 -15.43 -16.63
CA TYR A 337 -16.97 -14.69 -17.82
C TYR A 337 -15.47 -14.31 -17.85
N SER A 338 -14.67 -14.67 -16.85
CA SER A 338 -13.24 -14.39 -16.86
C SER A 338 -12.48 -15.39 -17.75
N ARG A 339 -11.58 -14.87 -18.65
CA ARG A 339 -10.72 -15.70 -19.52
C ARG A 339 -9.64 -16.50 -18.77
N GLU A 340 -9.33 -16.15 -17.54
CA GLU A 340 -8.26 -16.80 -16.75
C GLU A 340 -8.84 -17.90 -15.85
N LYS A 341 -8.65 -19.16 -16.25
CA LYS A 341 -9.16 -20.36 -15.55
C LYS A 341 -8.71 -20.48 -14.08
N TRP A 342 -7.49 -20.06 -13.76
CA TRP A 342 -6.93 -20.19 -12.41
C TRP A 342 -7.56 -19.23 -11.39
N LEU A 343 -7.93 -17.99 -11.81
CA LEU A 343 -8.63 -17.03 -10.93
C LEU A 343 -10.02 -17.52 -10.55
N ARG A 344 -10.68 -18.22 -11.48
CA ARG A 344 -11.98 -18.87 -11.24
C ARG A 344 -11.88 -19.95 -10.19
N TRP A 345 -10.88 -20.83 -10.32
CA TRP A 345 -10.71 -21.97 -9.42
C TRP A 345 -10.23 -21.55 -8.03
N THR A 346 -9.32 -20.59 -7.90
CA THR A 346 -8.86 -20.10 -6.58
C THR A 346 -9.96 -19.38 -5.82
N GLY A 347 -10.76 -18.53 -6.47
CA GLY A 347 -11.90 -17.85 -5.82
C GLY A 347 -12.98 -18.84 -5.39
N MET A 348 -13.29 -19.86 -6.21
CA MET A 348 -14.26 -20.91 -5.89
C MET A 348 -13.76 -21.84 -4.77
N LEU A 349 -12.47 -22.20 -4.77
CA LEU A 349 -11.87 -23.05 -3.73
C LEU A 349 -11.78 -22.32 -2.39
N VAL A 350 -11.34 -21.06 -2.38
CA VAL A 350 -11.26 -20.27 -1.14
C VAL A 350 -12.65 -19.96 -0.60
N GLY A 351 -13.61 -19.56 -1.45
CA GLY A 351 -14.99 -19.34 -1.04
C GLY A 351 -15.68 -20.63 -0.56
N GLY A 352 -15.50 -21.74 -1.28
CA GLY A 352 -16.02 -23.04 -0.91
C GLY A 352 -15.39 -23.61 0.36
N TYR A 353 -14.08 -23.41 0.56
CA TYR A 353 -13.38 -23.80 1.78
C TYR A 353 -13.85 -22.98 2.99
N CYS A 354 -13.96 -21.67 2.87
CA CYS A 354 -14.51 -20.83 3.93
C CYS A 354 -15.96 -21.22 4.28
N LEU A 355 -16.78 -21.58 3.28
CA LEU A 355 -18.14 -22.10 3.45
C LEU A 355 -18.18 -23.42 4.24
N LEU A 356 -17.35 -24.37 3.80
CA LEU A 356 -17.28 -25.69 4.42
C LEU A 356 -16.78 -25.61 5.85
N VAL A 357 -15.72 -24.84 6.09
CA VAL A 357 -15.18 -24.61 7.45
C VAL A 357 -16.22 -23.95 8.33
N MET A 358 -16.95 -22.96 7.85
CA MET A 358 -17.97 -22.26 8.62
C MET A 358 -19.20 -23.14 8.89
N ALA A 359 -19.64 -23.97 7.93
CA ALA A 359 -20.72 -24.91 8.13
C ALA A 359 -20.35 -25.99 9.16
N ILE A 360 -19.15 -26.56 9.07
CA ILE A 360 -18.62 -27.52 10.04
C ILE A 360 -18.52 -26.93 11.44
N VAL A 361 -17.95 -25.68 11.50
CA VAL A 361 -17.77 -24.96 12.76
C VAL A 361 -19.11 -24.62 13.42
N THR A 362 -20.12 -24.22 12.66
CA THR A 362 -21.43 -23.83 13.22
C THR A 362 -22.29 -25.00 13.63
N LEU A 363 -22.20 -26.13 12.93
CA LEU A 363 -23.10 -27.26 13.11
C LEU A 363 -22.55 -28.34 14.06
N TYR A 364 -21.24 -28.54 14.10
CA TYR A 364 -20.66 -29.72 14.73
C TYR A 364 -19.63 -29.47 15.84
N LEU A 365 -19.06 -28.27 15.97
CA LEU A 365 -18.02 -28.05 16.96
C LEU A 365 -18.57 -27.62 18.34
N PRO A 366 -18.20 -28.31 19.42
CA PRO A 366 -18.51 -27.90 20.79
C PRO A 366 -17.88 -26.52 21.06
N PHE A 367 -18.51 -25.73 21.92
CA PHE A 367 -18.07 -24.38 22.30
C PHE A 367 -16.57 -24.30 22.70
N HIS A 368 -16.07 -25.34 23.38
CA HIS A 368 -14.65 -25.42 23.76
C HIS A 368 -13.72 -25.58 22.56
N ALA A 369 -14.11 -26.28 21.50
CA ALA A 369 -13.33 -26.44 20.30
C ALA A 369 -13.19 -25.10 19.52
N LEU A 370 -14.23 -24.27 19.50
CA LEU A 370 -14.17 -22.93 18.89
C LEU A 370 -13.24 -21.98 19.65
N ARG A 371 -13.23 -22.04 20.97
CA ARG A 371 -12.26 -21.30 21.79
C ARG A 371 -10.83 -21.75 21.49
N PHE A 372 -10.62 -23.05 21.43
CA PHE A 372 -9.31 -23.62 21.09
C PHE A 372 -8.86 -23.19 19.68
N LEU A 373 -9.76 -23.24 18.70
CA LEU A 373 -9.49 -22.79 17.34
C LEU A 373 -9.15 -21.30 17.30
N PHE A 374 -9.86 -20.47 18.05
CA PHE A 374 -9.54 -19.03 18.18
C PHE A 374 -8.14 -18.83 18.74
N LEU A 375 -7.79 -19.53 19.83
CA LEU A 375 -6.46 -19.43 20.44
C LEU A 375 -5.35 -19.89 19.48
N ILE A 376 -5.53 -21.01 18.80
CA ILE A 376 -4.59 -21.49 17.77
C ILE A 376 -4.43 -20.46 16.64
N THR A 377 -5.54 -19.87 16.19
CA THR A 377 -5.50 -18.84 15.13
C THR A 377 -4.67 -17.63 15.56
N ILE A 378 -4.90 -17.13 16.78
CA ILE A 378 -4.10 -16.01 17.34
C ILE A 378 -2.63 -16.41 17.50
N LEU A 379 -2.35 -17.58 18.06
CA LEU A 379 -0.97 -18.06 18.24
C LEU A 379 -0.27 -18.23 16.89
N THR A 380 -0.93 -18.78 15.89
CA THR A 380 -0.37 -18.93 14.55
C THR A 380 -0.07 -17.56 13.93
N LEU A 381 -0.98 -16.59 14.09
CA LEU A 381 -0.77 -15.23 13.62
C LEU A 381 0.46 -14.57 14.28
N LEU A 382 0.61 -14.74 15.61
CA LEU A 382 1.76 -14.24 16.35
C LEU A 382 3.08 -14.92 15.90
N VAL A 383 3.05 -16.24 15.69
CA VAL A 383 4.22 -17.01 15.22
C VAL A 383 4.63 -16.60 13.82
N LEU A 384 3.69 -16.42 12.89
CA LEU A 384 3.98 -15.97 11.52
C LEU A 384 4.63 -14.59 11.50
N ASN A 385 4.30 -13.73 12.46
CA ASN A 385 4.81 -12.36 12.54
C ASN A 385 5.84 -12.17 13.66
N LYS A 386 6.39 -13.27 14.22
CA LYS A 386 7.33 -13.20 15.36
C LYS A 386 8.55 -12.32 15.11
N GLN A 387 9.09 -12.34 13.89
CA GLN A 387 10.28 -11.55 13.54
C GLN A 387 10.01 -10.05 13.70
N PHE A 388 8.83 -9.59 13.28
CA PHE A 388 8.42 -8.20 13.46
C PHE A 388 8.28 -7.84 14.95
N TYR A 389 7.66 -8.68 15.77
CA TYR A 389 7.52 -8.39 17.21
C TYR A 389 8.86 -8.45 17.95
N LEU A 390 9.75 -9.36 17.55
CA LEU A 390 11.12 -9.41 18.11
C LEU A 390 11.92 -8.16 17.71
N PHE A 391 11.81 -7.71 16.46
CA PHE A 391 12.40 -6.45 16.01
C PHE A 391 11.88 -5.27 16.85
N LEU A 392 10.57 -5.12 17.01
CA LEU A 392 9.99 -4.06 17.84
C LEU A 392 10.44 -4.14 19.31
N ALA A 393 10.56 -5.36 19.84
CA ALA A 393 11.04 -5.57 21.21
C ALA A 393 12.52 -5.17 21.38
N GLY A 394 13.35 -5.37 20.36
CA GLY A 394 14.73 -4.89 20.32
C GLY A 394 14.83 -3.36 20.25
N GLU A 395 14.02 -2.73 19.39
CA GLU A 395 14.08 -1.28 19.15
C GLU A 395 13.41 -0.44 20.26
N LYS A 396 12.29 -0.90 20.84
CA LYS A 396 11.44 -0.11 21.75
C LYS A 396 11.04 -0.83 23.03
N GLY A 397 11.51 -2.05 23.22
CA GLY A 397 11.21 -2.86 24.39
C GLY A 397 9.94 -3.73 24.25
N LYS A 398 9.84 -4.75 25.13
CA LYS A 398 8.80 -5.78 25.06
C LYS A 398 7.39 -5.23 25.24
N PHE A 399 7.19 -4.24 26.10
CA PHE A 399 5.88 -3.62 26.31
C PHE A 399 5.37 -2.89 25.07
N PHE A 400 6.26 -2.19 24.35
CA PHE A 400 5.92 -1.55 23.10
C PHE A 400 5.49 -2.61 22.06
N ALA A 401 6.27 -3.68 21.90
CA ALA A 401 5.96 -4.76 20.98
C ALA A 401 4.59 -5.40 21.27
N LEU A 402 4.28 -5.68 22.54
CA LEU A 402 2.97 -6.20 22.96
C LEU A 402 1.84 -5.22 22.66
N ALA A 403 2.03 -3.91 22.93
CA ALA A 403 1.03 -2.89 22.66
C ALA A 403 0.74 -2.71 21.16
N THR A 404 1.65 -3.12 20.26
CA THR A 404 1.43 -3.04 18.80
C THR A 404 0.57 -4.17 18.25
N ILE A 405 0.37 -5.28 18.96
CA ILE A 405 -0.37 -6.46 18.47
C ILE A 405 -1.79 -6.10 17.99
N PRO A 406 -2.62 -5.34 18.75
CA PRO A 406 -3.94 -4.94 18.30
C PRO A 406 -3.91 -4.09 17.02
N PHE A 407 -2.93 -3.21 16.88
CA PHE A 407 -2.78 -2.35 15.69
C PHE A 407 -2.30 -3.13 14.48
N HIS A 408 -1.46 -4.15 14.69
CA HIS A 408 -1.03 -5.05 13.62
C HIS A 408 -2.18 -5.97 13.17
N LEU A 409 -3.01 -6.45 14.10
CA LEU A 409 -4.25 -7.15 13.75
C LEU A 409 -5.20 -6.26 12.95
N LEU A 410 -5.38 -5.01 13.39
CA LEU A 410 -6.18 -4.00 12.68
C LEU A 410 -5.63 -3.76 11.26
N TYR A 411 -4.30 -3.69 11.10
CA TYR A 411 -3.64 -3.58 9.80
C TYR A 411 -4.06 -4.72 8.84
N PHE A 412 -4.07 -5.98 9.30
CA PHE A 412 -4.50 -7.11 8.48
C PHE A 412 -5.99 -7.04 8.16
N VAL A 413 -6.81 -6.65 9.12
CA VAL A 413 -8.27 -6.54 8.92
C VAL A 413 -8.56 -5.48 7.85
N TYR A 414 -8.09 -4.24 7.99
CA TYR A 414 -8.40 -3.23 6.97
C TYR A 414 -7.73 -3.52 5.62
N SER A 415 -6.58 -4.19 5.58
CA SER A 415 -5.97 -4.64 4.33
C SER A 415 -6.85 -5.65 3.59
N GLY A 416 -7.41 -6.61 4.32
CA GLY A 416 -8.33 -7.59 3.74
C GLY A 416 -9.68 -6.99 3.34
N VAL A 417 -10.23 -6.05 4.13
CA VAL A 417 -11.43 -5.29 3.73
C VAL A 417 -11.16 -4.48 2.46
N GLY A 418 -9.99 -3.83 2.37
CA GLY A 418 -9.54 -3.11 1.18
C GLY A 418 -9.49 -4.02 -0.05
N PHE A 419 -8.96 -5.23 0.10
CA PHE A 419 -8.96 -6.23 -0.97
C PHE A 419 -10.39 -6.64 -1.39
N MET A 420 -11.30 -6.87 -0.45
CA MET A 420 -12.70 -7.20 -0.75
C MET A 420 -13.40 -6.05 -1.49
N VAL A 421 -13.19 -4.80 -1.06
CA VAL A 421 -13.71 -3.61 -1.75
C VAL A 421 -13.17 -3.53 -3.18
N ALA A 422 -11.88 -3.71 -3.36
CA ALA A 422 -11.25 -3.73 -4.68
C ALA A 422 -11.81 -4.85 -5.57
N LEU A 423 -12.01 -6.04 -5.03
CA LEU A 423 -12.60 -7.18 -5.73
C LEU A 423 -14.04 -6.89 -6.21
N ILE A 424 -14.85 -6.28 -5.34
CA ILE A 424 -16.22 -5.85 -5.69
C ILE A 424 -16.17 -4.81 -6.82
N ARG A 425 -15.32 -3.78 -6.70
CA ARG A 425 -15.18 -2.73 -7.72
C ARG A 425 -14.68 -3.29 -9.05
N TYR A 426 -13.70 -4.20 -9.00
CA TYR A 426 -13.20 -4.91 -10.17
C TYR A 426 -14.29 -5.74 -10.84
N SER A 427 -15.06 -6.50 -10.06
CA SER A 427 -16.17 -7.30 -10.54
C SER A 427 -17.30 -6.47 -11.16
N LEU A 428 -17.51 -5.25 -10.69
CA LEU A 428 -18.49 -4.31 -11.25
C LEU A 428 -17.95 -3.54 -12.48
N GLY A 429 -16.72 -3.83 -12.93
CA GLY A 429 -16.10 -3.12 -14.05
C GLY A 429 -15.73 -1.66 -13.74
N LYS A 430 -15.64 -1.27 -12.47
CA LYS A 430 -15.35 0.09 -12.00
C LYS A 430 -13.88 0.39 -11.77
N VAL A 431 -12.99 -0.56 -12.08
CA VAL A 431 -11.54 -0.39 -11.90
C VAL A 431 -10.94 0.16 -13.19
N TYR A 432 -10.17 1.23 -13.05
CA TYR A 432 -9.42 1.84 -14.16
C TYR A 432 -8.50 0.83 -14.83
N ARG A 433 -8.50 0.76 -16.16
CA ARG A 433 -7.64 -0.09 -16.99
C ARG A 433 -6.78 0.81 -17.87
N PRO A 434 -5.48 1.00 -17.59
CA PRO A 434 -4.59 1.76 -18.46
C PRO A 434 -4.52 1.12 -19.84
N ALA A 435 -4.51 1.94 -20.89
CA ALA A 435 -4.45 1.48 -22.28
C ALA A 435 -3.20 0.61 -22.58
N ALA A 436 -2.09 0.87 -21.88
CA ALA A 436 -0.84 0.11 -22.03
C ALA A 436 -0.89 -1.32 -21.50
N MET A 437 -1.77 -1.66 -20.54
CA MET A 437 -1.93 -3.03 -20.05
C MET A 437 -2.87 -3.87 -20.91
N VAL A 438 -3.68 -3.25 -21.77
CA VAL A 438 -4.63 -3.95 -22.66
C VAL A 438 -3.94 -4.50 -23.91
N ARG A 439 -2.86 -3.87 -24.33
CA ARG A 439 -2.00 -4.41 -25.38
C ARG A 439 -0.88 -5.17 -24.66
N GLY A 440 -0.92 -6.51 -24.72
CA GLY A 440 0.18 -7.35 -24.26
C GLY A 440 1.48 -6.74 -24.76
N ALA A 441 2.42 -6.48 -23.86
CA ALA A 441 3.65 -5.77 -24.13
C ALA A 441 4.26 -6.24 -25.47
N ALA A 442 4.11 -5.44 -26.49
CA ALA A 442 4.99 -5.54 -27.65
C ALA A 442 6.40 -5.30 -27.11
N PRO A 443 7.39 -6.14 -27.41
CA PRO A 443 8.76 -5.93 -26.96
C PRO A 443 9.18 -4.55 -27.47
N LEU A 444 9.60 -3.69 -26.56
CA LEU A 444 10.27 -2.43 -26.88
C LEU A 444 11.41 -2.80 -27.84
N ALA A 445 11.35 -2.25 -29.06
CA ALA A 445 12.20 -2.59 -30.17
C ALA A 445 13.67 -2.59 -29.76
N LYS A 446 14.29 -3.77 -29.76
CA LYS A 446 15.75 -3.96 -29.72
C LYS A 446 16.43 -3.68 -31.06
N ASP A 447 15.75 -3.02 -32.01
CA ASP A 447 16.24 -2.81 -33.36
C ASP A 447 16.36 -1.33 -33.72
N ALA A 448 17.43 -0.72 -33.16
CA ALA A 448 17.99 0.52 -33.69
C ALA A 448 19.52 0.49 -33.82
N LYS A 449 20.09 -0.71 -34.10
CA LYS A 449 21.50 -0.84 -34.46
C LYS A 449 21.69 -1.89 -35.55
N ALA A 450 21.19 -1.64 -36.74
CA ALA A 450 21.63 -2.31 -37.94
C ALA A 450 21.02 -1.66 -39.20
N LYS A 451 21.50 -0.48 -39.58
CA LYS A 451 21.48 0.01 -40.97
C LYS A 451 22.36 1.27 -41.10
N VAL A 452 23.66 1.08 -40.97
CA VAL A 452 24.65 1.89 -41.67
C VAL A 452 25.79 0.95 -42.02
N ALA A 453 25.71 0.36 -43.18
CA ALA A 453 26.85 -0.15 -43.93
C ALA A 453 26.43 -0.28 -45.41
N GLY A 454 26.88 0.58 -46.19
CA GLY A 454 27.48 0.60 -47.46
C GLY A 454 26.62 0.42 -48.73
N PRO A 455 27.06 0.69 -49.91
CA PRO A 455 28.44 0.84 -50.33
C PRO A 455 28.81 2.27 -50.63
#